data_b0d3c87f66174b9a4cbf30f97fe060ce
#
_entry.id   b0d3c87f66174b9a4cbf30f97fe060ce
#
_cell.length_a   1.000
_cell.length_b   1.000
_cell.length_c   1.000
_cell.angle_alpha   90.00
_cell.angle_beta   90.00
_cell.angle_gamma   90.00
#
_symmetry.space_group_name_H-M   'P 1'
#
loop_
_entity.id
_entity.type
_entity.pdbx_description
1 polymer ?
#
loop_
_entity_poly.entity_id
_entity_poly.type
_entity_poly.pdbx_seq_one_letter_code
_entity_poly.pdbx_strand_id
1 'polypeptide(L)'
;MLFRSKYGVIGESIDDAAGEAFDKTAKLLGLDYPGGAALSRLAEKGSPDRFVFPRPMTDRPGLDFSFSGLKTSAANTINQAIKQEGELTEQTKADIAFAFQDSVVDTLAIKCKRALKETGYKRLVIAGGVSANKKLRETLGTMMKNLGGEVFYPQPQFCTDNGAMIAYTGFLRLKQGQHSDLAIDVKPRWAMTELPAI
;
A
#
# COMPACT_ATOMS: atom_id res chain seq x y z
N MET A 1 2.87 -15.14 11.54
CA MET A 1 1.50 -15.28 11.06
C MET A 1 1.11 -16.72 11.22
N LEU A 2 0.06 -16.99 11.95
CA LEU A 2 -0.37 -18.36 12.20
C LEU A 2 -1.36 -18.74 11.10
N PHE A 3 -1.00 -19.68 10.27
CA PHE A 3 -1.85 -20.27 9.23
C PHE A 3 -3.10 -20.97 9.78
N ARG A 4 -3.26 -20.98 11.09
CA ARG A 4 -4.40 -21.56 11.81
C ARG A 4 -5.54 -20.55 12.03
N SER A 5 -5.37 -19.31 11.63
CA SER A 5 -6.30 -18.24 11.95
C SER A 5 -7.43 -18.17 10.92
N LYS A 6 -8.62 -17.91 11.39
CA LYS A 6 -9.72 -17.45 10.54
C LYS A 6 -9.41 -16.00 10.14
N TYR A 7 -9.53 -15.70 8.87
CA TYR A 7 -9.38 -14.34 8.35
C TYR A 7 -10.74 -13.64 8.33
N GLY A 8 -10.76 -12.39 8.79
CA GLY A 8 -11.90 -11.50 8.63
C GLY A 8 -11.45 -10.27 7.85
N VAL A 9 -12.11 -9.95 6.76
CA VAL A 9 -11.93 -8.69 6.04
C VAL A 9 -12.66 -7.61 6.82
N ILE A 10 -11.95 -6.56 7.25
CA ILE A 10 -12.50 -5.43 7.99
C ILE A 10 -12.49 -4.14 7.18
N GLY A 11 -11.87 -4.14 6.00
CA GLY A 11 -11.83 -3.07 5.04
C GLY A 11 -11.03 -3.47 3.81
N GLU A 12 -11.35 -2.89 2.67
CA GLU A 12 -10.70 -3.17 1.39
C GLU A 12 -10.62 -1.89 0.55
N SER A 13 -9.86 -1.91 -0.55
CA SER A 13 -9.94 -0.84 -1.51
C SER A 13 -11.13 -1.06 -2.43
N ILE A 14 -12.01 -0.06 -2.53
CA ILE A 14 -13.20 -0.12 -3.37
C ILE A 14 -12.91 0.15 -4.86
N ASP A 15 -11.68 0.56 -5.16
CA ASP A 15 -11.21 0.88 -6.51
C ASP A 15 -9.74 0.47 -6.71
N ASP A 16 -8.84 1.40 -7.02
CA ASP A 16 -7.42 1.12 -7.22
C ASP A 16 -6.73 0.67 -5.91
N ALA A 17 -5.82 -0.29 -5.99
CA ALA A 17 -4.91 -0.57 -4.90
C ALA A 17 -3.89 0.57 -4.71
N ALA A 18 -3.36 0.74 -3.49
CA ALA A 18 -2.36 1.78 -3.22
C ALA A 18 -1.14 1.69 -4.14
N GLY A 19 -0.63 0.49 -4.40
CA GLY A 19 0.50 0.28 -5.34
C GLY A 19 0.16 0.69 -6.76
N GLU A 20 -1.02 0.36 -7.22
CA GLU A 20 -1.54 0.75 -8.53
C GLU A 20 -1.66 2.27 -8.67
N ALA A 21 -2.09 2.96 -7.60
CA ALA A 21 -2.16 4.41 -7.59
C ALA A 21 -0.75 5.05 -7.70
N PHE A 22 0.27 4.46 -7.04
CA PHE A 22 1.67 4.85 -7.22
C PHE A 22 2.14 4.68 -8.65
N ASP A 23 1.92 3.51 -9.26
CA ASP A 23 2.37 3.21 -10.63
C ASP A 23 1.68 4.11 -11.66
N LYS A 24 0.37 4.32 -11.52
CA LYS A 24 -0.39 5.22 -12.40
C LYS A 24 0.10 6.68 -12.31
N THR A 25 0.40 7.15 -11.11
CA THR A 25 0.90 8.51 -10.88
C THR A 25 2.35 8.65 -11.35
N ALA A 26 3.20 7.66 -11.12
CA ALA A 26 4.56 7.64 -11.67
C ALA A 26 4.56 7.75 -13.19
N LYS A 27 3.67 7.02 -13.86
CA LYS A 27 3.49 7.11 -15.32
C LYS A 27 3.09 8.51 -15.77
N LEU A 28 2.21 9.19 -15.04
CA LEU A 28 1.82 10.58 -15.34
C LEU A 28 2.99 11.56 -15.20
N LEU A 29 3.93 11.28 -14.29
CA LEU A 29 5.15 12.07 -14.10
C LEU A 29 6.27 11.71 -15.10
N GLY A 30 6.05 10.73 -15.98
CA GLY A 30 7.04 10.26 -16.94
C GLY A 30 8.18 9.42 -16.32
N LEU A 31 7.90 8.75 -15.19
CA LEU A 31 8.87 7.91 -14.48
C LEU A 31 8.86 6.47 -15.00
N ASP A 32 10.01 5.80 -14.87
CA ASP A 32 10.20 4.41 -15.26
C ASP A 32 9.45 3.42 -14.36
N TYR A 33 9.26 2.22 -14.87
CA TYR A 33 8.71 1.08 -14.12
C TYR A 33 9.83 0.32 -13.37
N PRO A 34 9.60 -0.15 -12.12
CA PRO A 34 8.39 -0.06 -11.29
C PRO A 34 8.14 1.36 -10.75
N GLY A 35 6.97 1.88 -11.07
CA GLY A 35 6.60 3.28 -10.80
C GLY A 35 6.62 3.66 -9.33
N GLY A 36 6.14 2.79 -8.44
CA GLY A 36 6.12 3.05 -7.01
C GLY A 36 7.50 3.31 -6.42
N ALA A 37 8.51 2.52 -6.82
CA ALA A 37 9.90 2.73 -6.38
C ALA A 37 10.51 4.00 -6.97
N ALA A 38 10.24 4.29 -8.25
CA ALA A 38 10.72 5.50 -8.92
C ALA A 38 10.11 6.76 -8.28
N LEU A 39 8.80 6.77 -8.07
CA LEU A 39 8.10 7.88 -7.42
C LEU A 39 8.61 8.12 -6.00
N SER A 40 8.80 7.05 -5.22
CA SER A 40 9.29 7.19 -3.84
C SER A 40 10.70 7.77 -3.76
N ARG A 41 11.59 7.38 -4.68
CA ARG A 41 12.94 7.98 -4.78
C ARG A 41 12.88 9.45 -5.19
N LEU A 42 11.99 9.80 -6.12
CA LEU A 42 11.80 11.18 -6.54
C LEU A 42 11.23 12.03 -5.40
N ALA A 43 10.29 11.51 -4.64
CA ALA A 43 9.69 12.16 -3.49
C ALA A 43 10.72 12.55 -2.40
N GLU A 44 11.84 11.82 -2.26
CA GLU A 44 12.92 12.17 -1.33
C GLU A 44 13.57 13.54 -1.65
N LYS A 45 13.42 14.03 -2.89
CA LYS A 45 13.94 15.33 -3.36
C LYS A 45 12.89 16.43 -3.35
N GLY A 46 11.63 16.08 -3.06
CA GLY A 46 10.53 17.04 -3.05
C GLY A 46 10.48 17.88 -1.79
N SER A 47 9.93 19.07 -1.93
CA SER A 47 9.67 20.00 -0.83
C SER A 47 8.26 19.77 -0.27
N PRO A 48 8.08 19.84 1.05
CA PRO A 48 6.74 19.84 1.65
C PRO A 48 6.00 21.14 1.28
N ASP A 49 4.68 21.13 1.46
CA ASP A 49 3.80 22.30 1.44
C ASP A 49 3.54 22.98 0.09
N ARG A 50 4.24 22.59 -0.98
CA ARG A 50 3.98 23.16 -2.31
C ARG A 50 2.71 22.64 -2.95
N PHE A 51 2.44 21.36 -2.78
CA PHE A 51 1.23 20.69 -3.25
C PHE A 51 0.57 19.92 -2.11
N VAL A 52 -0.75 19.85 -2.14
CA VAL A 52 -1.53 19.10 -1.14
C VAL A 52 -2.51 18.19 -1.87
N PHE A 53 -2.47 16.91 -1.55
CA PHE A 53 -3.43 15.92 -2.04
C PHE A 53 -4.44 15.54 -0.96
N PRO A 54 -5.68 15.21 -1.33
CA PRO A 54 -6.67 14.75 -0.37
C PRO A 54 -6.25 13.41 0.27
N ARG A 55 -6.74 13.15 1.47
CA ARG A 55 -6.63 11.85 2.16
C ARG A 55 -7.98 11.13 2.01
N PRO A 56 -8.19 10.34 0.96
CA PRO A 56 -9.51 9.84 0.62
C PRO A 56 -10.13 9.01 1.74
N MET A 57 -11.43 9.15 1.95
CA MET A 57 -12.24 8.39 2.91
C MET A 57 -11.78 8.46 4.38
N THR A 58 -10.87 9.36 4.75
CA THR A 58 -10.44 9.53 6.14
C THR A 58 -11.40 10.40 6.94
N ASP A 59 -12.23 11.19 6.28
CA ASP A 59 -13.24 12.09 6.81
C ASP A 59 -14.54 11.39 7.27
N ARG A 60 -14.68 10.10 6.93
CA ARG A 60 -15.87 9.29 7.23
C ARG A 60 -15.51 8.03 8.01
N PRO A 61 -16.49 7.39 8.69
CA PRO A 61 -16.27 6.12 9.40
C PRO A 61 -15.92 4.99 8.42
N GLY A 62 -15.46 3.86 8.98
CA GLY A 62 -15.12 2.65 8.24
C GLY A 62 -13.64 2.59 7.86
N LEU A 63 -13.26 1.40 7.36
CA LEU A 63 -11.87 1.01 7.11
C LEU A 63 -11.53 0.86 5.63
N ASP A 64 -12.51 1.04 4.75
CA ASP A 64 -12.28 0.94 3.30
C ASP A 64 -11.41 2.08 2.78
N PHE A 65 -10.73 1.81 1.69
CA PHE A 65 -9.87 2.74 0.98
C PHE A 65 -10.43 3.09 -0.40
N SER A 66 -9.98 4.22 -0.94
CA SER A 66 -10.15 4.59 -2.34
C SER A 66 -8.91 5.37 -2.77
N PHE A 67 -8.32 5.00 -3.89
CA PHE A 67 -7.13 5.66 -4.42
C PHE A 67 -7.28 6.16 -5.87
N SER A 68 -8.35 5.77 -6.58
CA SER A 68 -8.56 6.20 -7.97
C SER A 68 -8.69 7.72 -8.10
N GLY A 69 -9.32 8.38 -7.12
CA GLY A 69 -9.43 9.84 -7.07
C GLY A 69 -8.09 10.57 -6.93
N LEU A 70 -7.10 9.95 -6.30
CA LEU A 70 -5.75 10.52 -6.18
C LEU A 70 -5.05 10.61 -7.53
N LYS A 71 -5.21 9.61 -8.40
CA LYS A 71 -4.69 9.67 -9.78
C LYS A 71 -5.27 10.88 -10.53
N THR A 72 -6.57 11.10 -10.43
CA THR A 72 -7.23 12.24 -11.08
C THR A 72 -6.72 13.56 -10.50
N SER A 73 -6.58 13.64 -9.18
CA SER A 73 -6.01 14.81 -8.52
C SER A 73 -4.57 15.07 -8.98
N ALA A 74 -3.74 14.03 -9.09
CA ALA A 74 -2.38 14.14 -9.60
C ALA A 74 -2.35 14.65 -11.06
N ALA A 75 -3.18 14.09 -11.94
CA ALA A 75 -3.27 14.55 -13.32
C ALA A 75 -3.65 16.04 -13.41
N ASN A 76 -4.63 16.47 -12.62
CA ASN A 76 -5.05 17.87 -12.58
C ASN A 76 -3.93 18.79 -12.06
N THR A 77 -3.23 18.38 -11.00
CA THR A 77 -2.09 19.13 -10.45
C THR A 77 -0.94 19.26 -11.47
N ILE A 78 -0.60 18.17 -12.16
CA ILE A 78 0.41 18.16 -13.23
C ILE A 78 0.01 19.13 -14.35
N ASN A 79 -1.22 19.05 -14.84
CA ASN A 79 -1.72 19.91 -15.91
C ASN A 79 -1.71 21.39 -15.49
N GLN A 80 -2.05 21.67 -14.24
CA GLN A 80 -2.02 23.02 -13.71
C GLN A 80 -0.60 23.55 -13.61
N ALA A 81 0.35 22.74 -13.13
CA ALA A 81 1.77 23.11 -13.06
C ALA A 81 2.34 23.41 -14.45
N ILE A 82 2.04 22.57 -15.46
CA ILE A 82 2.45 22.82 -16.84
C ILE A 82 1.88 24.14 -17.38
N LYS A 83 0.62 24.45 -17.10
CA LYS A 83 0.00 25.71 -17.53
C LYS A 83 0.64 26.93 -16.89
N GLN A 84 1.12 26.82 -15.65
CA GLN A 84 1.72 27.93 -14.92
C GLN A 84 3.21 28.12 -15.22
N GLU A 85 3.95 27.02 -15.41
CA GLU A 85 5.40 27.01 -15.53
C GLU A 85 5.89 26.83 -16.98
N GLY A 86 4.97 26.49 -17.91
CA GLY A 86 5.28 26.18 -19.31
C GLY A 86 5.70 24.72 -19.50
N GLU A 87 6.43 24.16 -18.55
CA GLU A 87 6.87 22.76 -18.55
C GLU A 87 6.88 22.18 -17.14
N LEU A 88 6.98 20.86 -17.04
CA LEU A 88 7.07 20.16 -15.76
C LEU A 88 8.55 19.97 -15.40
N THR A 89 9.08 20.86 -14.56
CA THR A 89 10.48 20.79 -14.10
C THR A 89 10.72 19.57 -13.21
N GLU A 90 11.96 19.11 -13.10
CA GLU A 90 12.32 17.98 -12.21
C GLU A 90 11.98 18.28 -10.74
N GLN A 91 12.14 19.54 -10.30
CA GLN A 91 11.74 19.93 -8.94
C GLN A 91 10.22 19.86 -8.76
N THR A 92 9.45 20.33 -9.73
CA THR A 92 7.98 20.26 -9.68
C THR A 92 7.49 18.81 -9.67
N LYS A 93 8.13 17.92 -10.44
CA LYS A 93 7.85 16.47 -10.37
C LYS A 93 8.14 15.92 -8.98
N ALA A 94 9.27 16.30 -8.39
CA ALA A 94 9.67 15.85 -7.06
C ALA A 94 8.69 16.32 -5.96
N ASP A 95 8.24 17.58 -6.04
CA ASP A 95 7.28 18.14 -5.09
C ASP A 95 5.91 17.47 -5.19
N ILE A 96 5.45 17.18 -6.41
CA ILE A 96 4.21 16.43 -6.66
C ILE A 96 4.35 14.99 -6.13
N ALA A 97 5.47 14.33 -6.39
CA ALA A 97 5.75 12.98 -5.91
C ALA A 97 5.78 12.93 -4.37
N PHE A 98 6.39 13.92 -3.72
CA PHE A 98 6.40 14.07 -2.27
C PHE A 98 4.98 14.16 -1.71
N ALA A 99 4.19 15.12 -2.21
CA ALA A 99 2.83 15.38 -1.73
C ALA A 99 1.90 14.17 -1.98
N PHE A 100 2.04 13.49 -3.11
CA PHE A 100 1.30 12.29 -3.43
C PHE A 100 1.64 11.14 -2.46
N GLN A 101 2.93 10.85 -2.28
CA GLN A 101 3.39 9.82 -1.34
C GLN A 101 2.90 10.12 0.07
N ASP A 102 3.02 11.37 0.53
CA ASP A 102 2.58 11.80 1.85
C ASP A 102 1.08 11.55 2.04
N SER A 103 0.24 11.88 1.05
CA SER A 103 -1.19 11.63 1.08
C SER A 103 -1.52 10.14 1.20
N VAL A 104 -0.88 9.28 0.42
CA VAL A 104 -1.11 7.82 0.48
C VAL A 104 -0.67 7.24 1.82
N VAL A 105 0.51 7.64 2.29
CA VAL A 105 1.06 7.16 3.57
C VAL A 105 0.17 7.58 4.74
N ASP A 106 -0.27 8.83 4.78
CA ASP A 106 -1.19 9.32 5.80
C ASP A 106 -2.52 8.57 5.78
N THR A 107 -3.10 8.38 4.58
CA THR A 107 -4.35 7.64 4.42
C THR A 107 -4.24 6.23 5.00
N LEU A 108 -3.15 5.51 4.66
CA LEU A 108 -2.88 4.17 5.19
C LEU A 108 -2.69 4.21 6.71
N ALA A 109 -1.90 5.14 7.23
CA ALA A 109 -1.64 5.26 8.66
C ALA A 109 -2.92 5.58 9.47
N ILE A 110 -3.76 6.50 8.99
CA ILE A 110 -5.03 6.84 9.64
C ILE A 110 -5.95 5.61 9.71
N LYS A 111 -6.08 4.86 8.61
CA LYS A 111 -6.94 3.67 8.57
C LYS A 111 -6.36 2.53 9.42
N CYS A 112 -5.06 2.30 9.38
CA CYS A 112 -4.40 1.33 10.28
C CYS A 112 -4.61 1.68 11.76
N LYS A 113 -4.44 2.95 12.12
CA LYS A 113 -4.70 3.42 13.50
C LYS A 113 -6.15 3.17 13.93
N ARG A 114 -7.09 3.43 13.02
CA ARG A 114 -8.52 3.21 13.26
C ARG A 114 -8.82 1.72 13.45
N ALA A 115 -8.30 0.86 12.57
CA ALA A 115 -8.43 -0.59 12.66
C ALA A 115 -7.88 -1.15 13.97
N LEU A 116 -6.70 -0.69 14.41
CA LEU A 116 -6.11 -1.09 15.69
C LEU A 116 -6.98 -0.67 16.88
N LYS A 117 -7.58 0.52 16.81
CA LYS A 117 -8.49 1.00 17.85
C LYS A 117 -9.78 0.18 17.91
N GLU A 118 -10.37 -0.16 16.75
CA GLU A 118 -11.61 -0.93 16.65
C GLU A 118 -11.43 -2.38 17.07
N THR A 119 -10.30 -2.99 16.71
CA THR A 119 -10.02 -4.41 17.00
C THR A 119 -9.34 -4.66 18.34
N GLY A 120 -8.75 -3.63 18.96
CA GLY A 120 -7.97 -3.77 20.20
C GLY A 120 -6.60 -4.44 19.99
N TYR A 121 -6.21 -4.80 18.76
CA TYR A 121 -4.92 -5.42 18.51
C TYR A 121 -3.76 -4.42 18.68
N LYS A 122 -2.61 -4.94 19.16
CA LYS A 122 -1.36 -4.19 19.31
C LYS A 122 -0.29 -4.63 18.33
N ARG A 123 -0.60 -5.50 17.38
CA ARG A 123 0.32 -5.96 16.35
C ARG A 123 -0.24 -5.64 14.98
N LEU A 124 0.59 -5.01 14.17
CA LEU A 124 0.27 -4.64 12.80
C LEU A 124 1.26 -5.38 11.86
N VAL A 125 0.74 -6.06 10.86
CA VAL A 125 1.56 -6.69 9.82
C VAL A 125 1.27 -5.99 8.51
N ILE A 126 2.31 -5.48 7.85
CA ILE A 126 2.20 -4.83 6.55
C ILE A 126 2.93 -5.70 5.52
N ALA A 127 2.24 -6.08 4.45
CA ALA A 127 2.76 -6.91 3.37
C ALA A 127 2.35 -6.34 2.01
N GLY A 128 2.88 -6.90 0.93
CA GLY A 128 2.69 -6.42 -0.44
C GLY A 128 3.69 -5.34 -0.85
N GLY A 129 3.71 -4.97 -2.14
CA GLY A 129 4.72 -4.08 -2.71
C GLY A 129 4.87 -2.74 -2.01
N VAL A 130 3.78 -2.11 -1.58
CA VAL A 130 3.82 -0.82 -0.87
C VAL A 130 4.48 -0.94 0.51
N SER A 131 4.56 -2.13 1.10
CA SER A 131 5.29 -2.35 2.36
C SER A 131 6.79 -2.09 2.26
N ALA A 132 7.35 -1.99 1.06
CA ALA A 132 8.74 -1.59 0.83
C ALA A 132 8.97 -0.07 0.96
N ASN A 133 7.90 0.74 0.93
CA ASN A 133 8.01 2.19 1.00
C ASN A 133 8.58 2.65 2.35
N LYS A 134 9.71 3.35 2.32
CA LYS A 134 10.43 3.81 3.52
C LYS A 134 9.58 4.74 4.38
N LYS A 135 8.93 5.73 3.76
CA LYS A 135 8.10 6.71 4.47
C LYS A 135 6.94 6.02 5.20
N LEU A 136 6.30 5.03 4.57
CA LEU A 136 5.25 4.24 5.21
C LEU A 136 5.79 3.48 6.43
N ARG A 137 6.94 2.82 6.31
CA ARG A 137 7.58 2.09 7.42
C ARG A 137 7.88 3.01 8.60
N GLU A 138 8.47 4.17 8.34
CA GLU A 138 8.81 5.17 9.36
C GLU A 138 7.54 5.69 10.06
N THR A 139 6.52 6.06 9.27
CA THR A 139 5.25 6.58 9.79
C THR A 139 4.54 5.55 10.66
N LEU A 140 4.40 4.32 10.17
CA LEU A 140 3.75 3.25 10.93
C LEU A 140 4.57 2.81 12.14
N GLY A 141 5.90 2.78 12.02
CA GLY A 141 6.80 2.49 13.14
C GLY A 141 6.62 3.49 14.29
N THR A 142 6.63 4.79 13.97
CA THR A 142 6.39 5.86 14.94
C THR A 142 4.99 5.77 15.53
N MET A 143 3.97 5.56 14.71
CA MET A 143 2.58 5.41 15.15
C MET A 143 2.43 4.23 16.13
N MET A 144 2.98 3.07 15.79
CA MET A 144 2.87 1.86 16.61
C MET A 144 3.62 2.01 17.94
N LYS A 145 4.80 2.62 17.94
CA LYS A 145 5.54 2.95 19.16
C LYS A 145 4.70 3.83 20.10
N ASN A 146 4.06 4.85 19.55
CA ASN A 146 3.20 5.76 20.33
C ASN A 146 1.93 5.08 20.87
N LEU A 147 1.46 4.01 20.22
CA LEU A 147 0.31 3.21 20.64
C LEU A 147 0.69 2.05 21.58
N GLY A 148 1.97 1.90 21.92
CA GLY A 148 2.46 0.77 22.71
C GLY A 148 2.27 -0.58 22.02
N GLY A 149 2.41 -0.61 20.70
CA GLY A 149 2.27 -1.78 19.86
C GLY A 149 3.51 -2.02 18.99
N GLU A 150 3.42 -3.03 18.13
CA GLU A 150 4.51 -3.46 17.24
C GLU A 150 4.03 -3.54 15.80
N VAL A 151 4.92 -3.19 14.85
CA VAL A 151 4.69 -3.37 13.41
C VAL A 151 5.72 -4.30 12.81
N PHE A 152 5.25 -5.19 11.93
CA PHE A 152 6.06 -6.20 11.26
C PHE A 152 6.00 -6.01 9.74
N TYR A 153 7.15 -6.17 9.10
CA TYR A 153 7.31 -6.08 7.65
C TYR A 153 8.12 -7.26 7.14
N PRO A 154 7.88 -7.71 5.92
CA PRO A 154 8.81 -8.62 5.25
C PRO A 154 10.13 -7.90 4.96
N GLN A 155 11.19 -8.68 4.75
CA GLN A 155 12.41 -8.13 4.17
C GLN A 155 12.10 -7.51 2.79
N PRO A 156 12.79 -6.44 2.37
CA PRO A 156 12.48 -5.72 1.13
C PRO A 156 12.36 -6.63 -0.11
N GLN A 157 13.22 -7.62 -0.22
CA GLN A 157 13.23 -8.59 -1.32
C GLN A 157 12.00 -9.51 -1.36
N PHE A 158 11.22 -9.59 -0.28
CA PHE A 158 10.01 -10.39 -0.18
C PHE A 158 8.72 -9.56 -0.10
N CYS A 159 8.81 -8.25 -0.36
CA CYS A 159 7.62 -7.38 -0.35
C CYS A 159 6.72 -7.58 -1.56
N THR A 160 7.30 -7.93 -2.71
CA THR A 160 6.55 -8.26 -3.93
C THR A 160 6.33 -9.77 -4.05
N ASP A 161 5.48 -10.18 -4.98
CA ASP A 161 5.21 -11.58 -5.25
C ASP A 161 6.50 -12.34 -5.54
N ASN A 162 6.66 -13.49 -4.91
CA ASN A 162 7.85 -14.31 -5.07
C ASN A 162 7.55 -15.79 -4.79
N GLY A 163 8.33 -16.68 -5.42
CA GLY A 163 8.15 -18.13 -5.28
C GLY A 163 8.39 -18.64 -3.86
N ALA A 164 9.23 -17.99 -3.07
CA ALA A 164 9.56 -18.44 -1.71
C ALA A 164 8.33 -18.35 -0.78
N MET A 165 7.53 -17.28 -0.89
CA MET A 165 6.31 -17.14 -0.07
C MET A 165 5.28 -18.22 -0.41
N ILE A 166 5.14 -18.57 -1.69
CA ILE A 166 4.21 -19.61 -2.15
C ILE A 166 4.69 -20.99 -1.71
N ALA A 167 5.98 -21.29 -1.94
CA ALA A 167 6.58 -22.56 -1.52
C ALA A 167 6.50 -22.78 -0.01
N TYR A 168 6.77 -21.75 0.79
CA TYR A 168 6.69 -21.82 2.25
C TYR A 168 5.25 -22.03 2.73
N THR A 169 4.30 -21.32 2.13
CA THR A 169 2.87 -21.49 2.45
C THR A 169 2.41 -22.89 2.09
N GLY A 170 2.76 -23.40 0.91
CA GLY A 170 2.46 -24.76 0.46
C GLY A 170 3.07 -25.81 1.38
N PHE A 171 4.34 -25.65 1.78
CA PHE A 171 4.99 -26.55 2.73
C PHE A 171 4.25 -26.63 4.07
N LEU A 172 3.84 -25.51 4.63
CA LEU A 172 3.13 -25.49 5.91
C LEU A 172 1.77 -26.18 5.82
N ARG A 173 1.04 -25.97 4.72
CA ARG A 173 -0.24 -26.61 4.47
C ARG A 173 -0.09 -28.11 4.25
N LEU A 174 0.89 -28.52 3.46
CA LEU A 174 1.20 -29.94 3.24
C LEU A 174 1.59 -30.65 4.54
N LYS A 175 2.39 -30.00 5.41
CA LYS A 175 2.75 -30.53 6.73
C LYS A 175 1.53 -30.76 7.64
N GLN A 176 0.44 -30.06 7.41
CA GLN A 176 -0.84 -30.24 8.11
C GLN A 176 -1.79 -31.22 7.39
N GLY A 177 -1.28 -31.96 6.39
CA GLY A 177 -2.06 -32.95 5.66
C GLY A 177 -2.96 -32.39 4.57
N GLN A 178 -2.87 -31.09 4.26
CA GLN A 178 -3.63 -30.52 3.15
C GLN A 178 -2.91 -30.81 1.84
N HIS A 179 -3.59 -31.46 0.92
CA HIS A 179 -3.14 -31.74 -0.44
C HIS A 179 -4.32 -31.65 -1.39
N SER A 180 -4.05 -31.40 -2.64
CA SER A 180 -5.01 -31.45 -3.74
C SER A 180 -4.64 -32.61 -4.66
N ASP A 181 -5.60 -33.08 -5.44
CA ASP A 181 -5.33 -33.99 -6.55
C ASP A 181 -4.59 -33.23 -7.70
N LEU A 182 -4.36 -33.92 -8.80
CA LEU A 182 -3.68 -33.31 -9.96
C LEU A 182 -4.61 -32.46 -10.84
N ALA A 183 -5.91 -32.48 -10.57
CA ALA A 183 -6.89 -31.62 -11.22
C ALA A 183 -6.88 -30.25 -10.52
N ILE A 184 -6.07 -29.34 -11.06
CA ILE A 184 -5.96 -27.98 -10.53
C ILE A 184 -6.85 -27.02 -11.31
N ASP A 185 -7.52 -26.14 -10.59
CA ASP A 185 -8.27 -25.02 -11.14
C ASP A 185 -7.57 -23.70 -10.78
N VAL A 186 -7.61 -22.75 -11.70
CA VAL A 186 -6.96 -21.44 -11.53
C VAL A 186 -8.00 -20.42 -11.10
N LYS A 187 -7.83 -19.84 -9.92
CA LYS A 187 -8.65 -18.75 -9.40
C LYS A 187 -7.89 -17.43 -9.50
N PRO A 188 -8.19 -16.57 -10.50
CA PRO A 188 -7.50 -15.27 -10.66
C PRO A 188 -7.72 -14.32 -9.48
N ARG A 189 -8.85 -14.46 -8.80
CA ARG A 189 -9.18 -13.75 -7.56
C ARG A 189 -9.63 -14.77 -6.53
N TRP A 190 -8.79 -14.98 -5.53
CA TRP A 190 -9.08 -15.91 -4.44
C TRP A 190 -9.07 -15.15 -3.10
N ALA A 191 -10.23 -15.02 -2.48
CA ALA A 191 -10.35 -14.35 -1.21
C ALA A 191 -9.66 -15.13 -0.09
N MET A 192 -8.91 -14.46 0.77
CA MET A 192 -8.28 -15.09 1.95
C MET A 192 -9.29 -15.75 2.88
N THR A 193 -10.51 -15.24 2.92
CA THR A 193 -11.61 -15.78 3.72
C THR A 193 -12.13 -17.13 3.23
N GLU A 194 -11.86 -17.49 1.97
CA GLU A 194 -12.22 -18.80 1.39
C GLU A 194 -11.17 -19.88 1.69
N LEU A 195 -10.00 -19.51 2.22
CA LEU A 195 -8.98 -20.49 2.58
C LEU A 195 -9.40 -21.25 3.84
N PRO A 196 -9.43 -22.60 3.79
CA PRO A 196 -9.73 -23.39 4.98
C PRO A 196 -8.68 -23.13 6.07
N ALA A 197 -9.16 -23.03 7.30
CA ALA A 197 -8.25 -22.98 8.46
C ALA A 197 -7.47 -24.30 8.56
N ILE A 198 -6.24 -24.20 9.06
CA ILE A 198 -5.37 -25.36 9.34
C ILE A 198 -5.26 -25.52 10.85
#